data_76830ac2a90fdd2f8bba526a95ccdee8
#
_entry.id   76830ac2a90fdd2f8bba526a95ccdee8
#
_cell.length_a   1.000
_cell.length_b   1.000
_cell.length_c   1.000
_cell.angle_alpha   90.00
_cell.angle_beta   90.00
_cell.angle_gamma   90.00
#
_symmetry.space_group_name_H-M   'P 1'
#
loop_
_entity.id
_entity.type
_entity.pdbx_description
1 polymer ?
#
loop_
_entity_poly.entity_id
_entity_poly.type
_entity_poly.pdbx_seq_one_letter_code
_entity_poly.pdbx_strand_id
1 'polypeptide(L)'
;MSVLEIRNVSYVYQSKYQTTEALKNVSVSFEKGSVYAVTGKSGSGKTTLLSLMAGLDLPSEGEILCEGVSTKEMDLQKYRRTKAAVIYQSFRLLPLLTVAENIMFPMELSGKNRKEARKEALELMKRVSLPSSYATRFPSMLSGGEQQRAAIARALAMNTDLLLADEPTGNLDSANSRNIMEILTKLAHEEGYCVIIVTHDPAIANASDHVIRMNDGMIENETESA
;
A
#
# COMPACT_ATOMS: atom_id res chain seq x y z
N MET A 1 -2.49 12.32 -14.74
CA MET A 1 -3.90 12.10 -14.30
C MET A 1 -3.88 11.47 -12.93
N SER A 2 -4.59 12.07 -11.99
CA SER A 2 -4.66 11.58 -10.60
C SER A 2 -5.29 10.19 -10.56
N VAL A 3 -4.62 9.26 -9.87
CA VAL A 3 -5.15 7.90 -9.59
C VAL A 3 -6.08 7.94 -8.41
N LEU A 4 -5.72 8.74 -7.40
CA LEU A 4 -6.46 8.91 -6.18
C LEU A 4 -6.47 10.40 -5.80
N GLU A 5 -7.63 10.92 -5.46
CA GLU A 5 -7.79 12.30 -5.02
C GLU A 5 -8.62 12.32 -3.73
N ILE A 6 -8.14 13.03 -2.75
CA ILE A 6 -8.79 13.23 -1.45
C ILE A 6 -9.24 14.67 -1.39
N ARG A 7 -10.54 14.92 -1.15
CA ARG A 7 -11.15 16.24 -1.15
C ARG A 7 -11.85 16.51 0.18
N ASN A 8 -11.31 17.42 0.96
CA ASN A 8 -11.87 17.92 2.22
C ASN A 8 -12.30 16.80 3.17
N VAL A 9 -11.48 15.72 3.25
CA VAL A 9 -11.82 14.52 4.01
C VAL A 9 -11.63 14.77 5.50
N SER A 10 -12.69 14.54 6.27
CA SER A 10 -12.66 14.38 7.72
C SER A 10 -13.09 12.98 8.11
N TYR A 11 -12.53 12.47 9.20
CA TYR A 11 -12.90 11.17 9.73
C TYR A 11 -12.94 11.15 11.25
N VAL A 12 -14.06 10.69 11.79
CA VAL A 12 -14.34 10.66 13.21
C VAL A 12 -14.58 9.23 13.69
N TYR A 13 -13.74 8.75 14.60
CA TYR A 13 -14.01 7.53 15.36
C TYR A 13 -15.04 7.83 16.45
N GLN A 14 -16.15 7.11 16.40
CA GLN A 14 -17.17 7.17 17.46
C GLN A 14 -17.14 5.89 18.28
N SER A 15 -16.94 6.01 19.57
CA SER A 15 -17.13 4.95 20.54
C SER A 15 -18.20 5.35 21.55
N LYS A 16 -18.66 4.39 22.36
CA LYS A 16 -19.64 4.66 23.42
C LYS A 16 -19.18 5.74 24.43
N TYR A 17 -17.86 5.94 24.56
CA TYR A 17 -17.27 6.79 25.60
C TYR A 17 -16.46 7.96 25.07
N GLN A 18 -16.10 7.96 23.82
CA GLN A 18 -15.21 8.95 23.24
C GLN A 18 -15.46 9.14 21.74
N THR A 19 -15.42 10.39 21.32
CA THR A 19 -15.36 10.81 19.92
C THR A 19 -13.98 11.37 19.64
N THR A 20 -13.30 10.85 18.62
CA THR A 20 -11.96 11.30 18.25
C THR A 20 -11.94 11.63 16.77
N GLU A 21 -11.69 12.89 16.43
CA GLU A 21 -11.50 13.34 15.06
C GLU A 21 -10.06 13.00 14.63
N ALA A 22 -9.92 11.98 13.79
CA ALA A 22 -8.64 11.46 13.35
C ALA A 22 -8.12 12.13 12.09
N LEU A 23 -9.00 12.65 11.24
CA LEU A 23 -8.66 13.46 10.07
C LEU A 23 -9.55 14.70 10.03
N LYS A 24 -8.96 15.85 9.64
CA LYS A 24 -9.56 17.17 9.65
C LYS A 24 -9.31 17.87 8.32
N ASN A 25 -10.33 17.88 7.45
CA ASN A 25 -10.31 18.60 6.18
C ASN A 25 -9.05 18.33 5.31
N VAL A 26 -8.70 17.06 5.16
CA VAL A 26 -7.52 16.63 4.39
C VAL A 26 -7.83 16.68 2.90
N SER A 27 -6.95 17.32 2.13
CA SER A 27 -7.03 17.36 0.66
C SER A 27 -5.63 17.11 0.06
N VAL A 28 -5.52 16.13 -0.83
CA VAL A 28 -4.28 15.77 -1.53
C VAL A 28 -4.59 14.92 -2.75
N SER A 29 -3.73 14.99 -3.78
CA SER A 29 -3.83 14.20 -5.01
C SER A 29 -2.60 13.34 -5.22
N PHE A 30 -2.80 12.14 -5.75
CA PHE A 30 -1.74 11.17 -6.04
C PHE A 30 -1.76 10.79 -7.51
N GLU A 31 -0.59 10.83 -8.16
CA GLU A 31 -0.42 10.55 -9.58
C GLU A 31 0.32 9.24 -9.82
N LYS A 32 0.13 8.66 -11.02
CA LYS A 32 0.92 7.50 -11.47
C LYS A 32 2.38 7.87 -11.66
N GLY A 33 3.25 6.89 -11.49
CA GLY A 33 4.68 7.04 -11.77
C GLY A 33 5.46 7.72 -10.65
N SER A 34 4.86 7.90 -9.47
CA SER A 34 5.49 8.60 -8.34
C SER A 34 5.39 7.84 -7.04
N VAL A 35 6.37 8.04 -6.17
CA VAL A 35 6.41 7.55 -4.79
C VAL A 35 6.11 8.68 -3.83
N TYR A 36 5.09 8.53 -3.03
CA TYR A 36 4.66 9.46 -1.98
C TYR A 36 4.98 8.91 -0.60
N ALA A 37 5.64 9.69 0.24
CA ALA A 37 5.81 9.37 1.66
C ALA A 37 4.85 10.21 2.51
N VAL A 38 3.94 9.56 3.23
CA VAL A 38 3.08 10.18 4.24
C VAL A 38 3.75 10.02 5.59
N THR A 39 4.24 11.14 6.15
CA THR A 39 5.04 11.18 7.38
C THR A 39 4.31 11.91 8.50
N GLY A 40 4.75 11.73 9.74
CA GLY A 40 4.20 12.40 10.92
C GLY A 40 4.35 11.59 12.20
N LYS A 41 4.09 12.20 13.33
CA LYS A 41 4.15 11.57 14.65
C LYS A 41 3.12 10.42 14.78
N SER A 42 3.32 9.54 15.76
CA SER A 42 2.29 8.56 16.12
C SER A 42 0.98 9.29 16.48
N GLY A 43 -0.15 8.78 15.99
CA GLY A 43 -1.46 9.40 16.21
C GLY A 43 -1.79 10.58 15.29
N SER A 44 -0.94 10.96 14.32
CA SER A 44 -1.23 12.08 13.40
C SER A 44 -2.28 11.78 12.32
N GLY A 45 -2.88 10.59 12.28
CA GLY A 45 -3.92 10.23 11.32
C GLY A 45 -3.47 9.41 10.11
N LYS A 46 -2.17 9.11 9.94
CA LYS A 46 -1.61 8.40 8.76
C LYS A 46 -2.28 7.05 8.46
N THR A 47 -2.38 6.20 9.47
CA THR A 47 -3.01 4.87 9.32
C THR A 47 -4.52 4.99 9.03
N THR A 48 -5.19 6.00 9.57
CA THR A 48 -6.59 6.31 9.25
C THR A 48 -6.70 6.72 7.78
N LEU A 49 -5.85 7.63 7.32
CA LEU A 49 -5.81 8.06 5.92
C LEU A 49 -5.56 6.88 4.98
N LEU A 50 -4.57 6.03 5.30
CA LEU A 50 -4.28 4.81 4.54
C LEU A 50 -5.48 3.86 4.50
N SER A 51 -6.18 3.69 5.62
CA SER A 51 -7.37 2.82 5.70
C SER A 51 -8.50 3.31 4.78
N LEU A 52 -8.73 4.63 4.73
CA LEU A 52 -9.72 5.23 3.83
C LEU A 52 -9.30 5.08 2.36
N MET A 53 -8.04 5.34 2.03
CA MET A 53 -7.49 5.13 0.68
C MET A 53 -7.60 3.67 0.23
N ALA A 54 -7.44 2.73 1.16
CA ALA A 54 -7.61 1.30 0.91
C ALA A 54 -9.09 0.86 0.78
N GLY A 55 -10.06 1.76 1.01
CA GLY A 55 -11.48 1.42 1.00
C GLY A 55 -11.89 0.48 2.13
N LEU A 56 -11.18 0.50 3.26
CA LEU A 56 -11.55 -0.27 4.46
C LEU A 56 -12.68 0.42 5.22
N ASP A 57 -12.80 1.74 5.05
CA ASP A 57 -13.89 2.55 5.58
C ASP A 57 -14.19 3.72 4.63
N LEU A 58 -15.25 4.47 4.91
CA LEU A 58 -15.64 5.68 4.17
C LEU A 58 -15.40 6.93 5.01
N PRO A 59 -15.02 8.06 4.40
CA PRO A 59 -14.85 9.31 5.14
C PRO A 59 -16.18 9.78 5.76
N SER A 60 -16.10 10.37 6.97
CA SER A 60 -17.25 10.99 7.64
C SER A 60 -17.76 12.21 6.87
N GLU A 61 -16.82 13.03 6.35
CA GLU A 61 -17.07 14.18 5.49
C GLU A 61 -16.08 14.19 4.33
N GLY A 62 -16.40 14.97 3.28
CA GLY A 62 -15.59 15.01 2.06
C GLY A 62 -15.71 13.75 1.22
N GLU A 63 -14.81 13.55 0.30
CA GLU A 63 -14.82 12.39 -0.60
C GLU A 63 -13.41 11.94 -1.01
N ILE A 64 -13.29 10.67 -1.35
CA ILE A 64 -12.11 10.08 -1.98
C ILE A 64 -12.51 9.61 -3.37
N LEU A 65 -11.81 10.13 -4.37
CA LEU A 65 -12.05 9.78 -5.78
C LEU A 65 -10.94 8.86 -6.25
N CYS A 66 -11.31 7.72 -6.78
CA CYS A 66 -10.40 6.83 -7.51
C CYS A 66 -10.69 6.94 -8.99
N GLU A 67 -9.72 7.39 -9.78
CA GLU A 67 -9.89 7.66 -11.22
C GLU A 67 -11.13 8.53 -11.51
N GLY A 68 -11.40 9.52 -10.66
CA GLY A 68 -12.50 10.47 -10.80
C GLY A 68 -13.86 9.98 -10.29
N VAL A 69 -13.98 8.73 -9.79
CA VAL A 69 -15.22 8.18 -9.23
C VAL A 69 -15.14 8.12 -7.71
N SER A 70 -16.17 8.58 -7.02
CA SER A 70 -16.21 8.59 -5.56
C SER A 70 -16.28 7.17 -4.99
N THR A 71 -15.45 6.88 -3.97
CA THR A 71 -15.49 5.60 -3.26
C THR A 71 -16.83 5.35 -2.56
N LYS A 72 -17.60 6.41 -2.28
CA LYS A 72 -18.98 6.30 -1.74
C LYS A 72 -19.97 5.69 -2.73
N GLU A 73 -19.67 5.79 -4.03
CA GLU A 73 -20.48 5.26 -5.12
C GLU A 73 -20.02 3.88 -5.60
N MET A 74 -18.86 3.39 -5.07
CA MET A 74 -18.28 2.12 -5.45
C MET A 74 -18.69 0.98 -4.53
N ASP A 75 -18.73 -0.24 -5.08
CA ASP A 75 -18.64 -1.45 -4.26
C ASP A 75 -17.24 -1.54 -3.65
N LEU A 76 -17.12 -1.28 -2.34
CA LEU A 76 -15.85 -1.30 -1.63
C LEU A 76 -15.18 -2.68 -1.63
N GLN A 77 -15.93 -3.78 -1.75
CA GLN A 77 -15.33 -5.11 -1.91
C GLN A 77 -14.64 -5.23 -3.26
N LYS A 78 -15.28 -4.75 -4.32
CA LYS A 78 -14.70 -4.71 -5.66
C LYS A 78 -13.49 -3.76 -5.69
N TYR A 79 -13.61 -2.56 -5.09
CA TYR A 79 -12.54 -1.58 -4.98
C TYR A 79 -11.27 -2.22 -4.37
N ARG A 80 -11.40 -2.87 -3.20
CA ARG A 80 -10.28 -3.56 -2.52
C ARG A 80 -9.68 -4.71 -3.31
N ARG A 81 -10.41 -5.29 -4.26
CA ARG A 81 -9.89 -6.38 -5.10
C ARG A 81 -9.20 -5.90 -6.36
N THR A 82 -9.53 -4.70 -6.85
CA THR A 82 -9.15 -4.28 -8.21
C THR A 82 -8.51 -2.91 -8.31
N LYS A 83 -8.55 -2.08 -7.26
CA LYS A 83 -8.10 -0.68 -7.33
C LYS A 83 -6.97 -0.34 -6.37
N ALA A 84 -6.92 -0.94 -5.18
CA ALA A 84 -5.91 -0.62 -4.18
C ALA A 84 -5.32 -1.88 -3.55
N ALA A 85 -4.03 -2.07 -3.66
CA ALA A 85 -3.32 -3.14 -2.98
C ALA A 85 -2.57 -2.60 -1.76
N VAL A 86 -2.63 -3.34 -0.64
CA VAL A 86 -2.01 -2.91 0.62
C VAL A 86 -0.85 -3.84 1.00
N ILE A 87 0.29 -3.23 1.28
CA ILE A 87 1.52 -3.86 1.78
C ILE A 87 1.65 -3.46 3.25
N TYR A 88 1.70 -4.43 4.16
CA TYR A 88 1.74 -4.19 5.61
C TYR A 88 3.14 -4.42 6.19
N GLN A 89 3.45 -3.75 7.28
CA GLN A 89 4.67 -3.93 8.07
C GLN A 89 4.85 -5.38 8.54
N SER A 90 3.77 -6.06 8.92
CA SER A 90 3.78 -7.45 9.41
C SER A 90 3.61 -8.50 8.31
N PHE A 91 3.88 -8.14 7.04
CA PHE A 91 3.81 -8.96 5.84
C PHE A 91 2.41 -9.55 5.56
N ARG A 92 1.69 -9.99 6.57
CA ARG A 92 0.34 -10.60 6.52
C ARG A 92 0.23 -11.73 5.48
N LEU A 93 1.29 -12.53 5.34
CA LEU A 93 1.25 -13.74 4.54
C LEU A 93 0.39 -14.79 5.22
N LEU A 94 -0.32 -15.58 4.42
CA LEU A 94 -1.11 -16.71 4.89
C LEU A 94 -0.15 -17.85 5.27
N PRO A 95 -0.02 -18.22 6.57
CA PRO A 95 1.07 -19.07 7.03
C PRO A 95 0.99 -20.52 6.55
N LEU A 96 -0.21 -20.98 6.19
CA LEU A 96 -0.46 -22.34 5.70
C LEU A 96 -0.38 -22.45 4.17
N LEU A 97 -0.13 -21.35 3.47
CA LEU A 97 0.08 -21.31 2.04
C LEU A 97 1.57 -21.12 1.74
N THR A 98 2.05 -21.76 0.71
CA THR A 98 3.40 -21.53 0.16
C THR A 98 3.53 -20.11 -0.39
N VAL A 99 4.74 -19.67 -0.70
CA VAL A 99 5.01 -18.36 -1.33
C VAL A 99 4.20 -18.20 -2.62
N ALA A 100 4.27 -19.20 -3.51
CA ALA A 100 3.50 -19.13 -4.76
C ALA A 100 2.00 -19.07 -4.52
N GLU A 101 1.47 -19.85 -3.58
CA GLU A 101 0.04 -19.85 -3.27
C GLU A 101 -0.40 -18.52 -2.61
N ASN A 102 0.43 -17.91 -1.78
CA ASN A 102 0.17 -16.55 -1.27
C ASN A 102 0.02 -15.53 -2.41
N ILE A 103 0.88 -15.59 -3.42
CA ILE A 103 0.85 -14.68 -4.58
C ILE A 103 -0.33 -15.02 -5.50
N MET A 104 -0.63 -16.30 -5.68
CA MET A 104 -1.76 -16.76 -6.50
C MET A 104 -3.12 -16.39 -5.90
N PHE A 105 -3.21 -16.30 -4.58
CA PHE A 105 -4.47 -16.16 -3.85
C PHE A 105 -5.38 -15.04 -4.37
N PRO A 106 -4.94 -13.78 -4.55
CA PRO A 106 -5.80 -12.73 -5.11
C PRO A 106 -6.21 -13.00 -6.57
N MET A 107 -5.37 -13.65 -7.36
CA MET A 107 -5.70 -14.01 -8.75
C MET A 107 -6.79 -15.09 -8.82
N GLU A 108 -6.69 -16.12 -7.98
CA GLU A 108 -7.70 -17.19 -7.88
C GLU A 108 -9.03 -16.65 -7.37
N LEU A 109 -9.03 -15.72 -6.40
CA LEU A 109 -10.23 -15.01 -5.94
C LEU A 109 -10.88 -14.17 -7.04
N SER A 110 -10.10 -13.70 -8.01
CA SER A 110 -10.59 -12.96 -9.19
C SER A 110 -11.00 -13.87 -10.34
N GLY A 111 -10.98 -15.20 -10.14
CA GLY A 111 -11.45 -16.20 -11.12
C GLY A 111 -10.38 -16.70 -12.09
N LYS A 112 -9.10 -16.29 -11.93
CA LYS A 112 -8.00 -16.82 -12.76
C LYS A 112 -7.78 -18.29 -12.45
N ASN A 113 -7.60 -19.12 -13.48
CA ASN A 113 -7.32 -20.54 -13.26
C ASN A 113 -5.94 -20.77 -12.61
N ARG A 114 -5.83 -21.84 -11.83
CA ARG A 114 -4.66 -22.14 -11.00
C ARG A 114 -3.35 -22.27 -11.81
N LYS A 115 -3.40 -22.80 -13.02
CA LYS A 115 -2.21 -22.99 -13.88
C LYS A 115 -1.66 -21.65 -14.36
N GLU A 116 -2.54 -20.74 -14.78
CA GLU A 116 -2.19 -19.37 -15.18
C GLU A 116 -1.71 -18.54 -14.00
N ALA A 117 -2.44 -18.59 -12.88
CA ALA A 117 -2.05 -17.92 -11.65
C ALA A 117 -0.66 -18.34 -11.17
N ARG A 118 -0.33 -19.65 -11.25
CA ARG A 118 1.00 -20.15 -10.89
C ARG A 118 2.10 -19.61 -11.81
N LYS A 119 1.88 -19.58 -13.13
CA LYS A 119 2.83 -19.03 -14.08
C LYS A 119 3.11 -17.57 -13.78
N GLU A 120 2.08 -16.79 -13.57
CA GLU A 120 2.18 -15.36 -13.27
C GLU A 120 2.83 -15.12 -11.90
N ALA A 121 2.50 -15.91 -10.88
CA ALA A 121 3.14 -15.82 -9.57
C ALA A 121 4.68 -15.99 -9.65
N LEU A 122 5.16 -16.90 -10.47
CA LEU A 122 6.61 -17.08 -10.68
C LEU A 122 7.26 -15.86 -11.36
N GLU A 123 6.57 -15.21 -12.29
CA GLU A 123 7.06 -13.96 -12.90
C GLU A 123 7.04 -12.81 -11.89
N LEU A 124 5.98 -12.68 -11.06
CA LEU A 124 5.92 -11.68 -10.01
C LEU A 124 7.02 -11.87 -8.95
N MET A 125 7.35 -13.12 -8.60
CA MET A 125 8.50 -13.41 -7.73
C MET A 125 9.80 -12.85 -8.30
N LYS A 126 10.05 -13.01 -9.61
CA LYS A 126 11.25 -12.45 -10.27
C LYS A 126 11.28 -10.94 -10.22
N ARG A 127 10.13 -10.27 -10.45
CA ARG A 127 10.00 -8.80 -10.40
C ARG A 127 10.41 -8.21 -9.04
N VAL A 128 10.18 -8.94 -7.96
CA VAL A 128 10.58 -8.53 -6.61
C VAL A 128 11.89 -9.18 -6.12
N SER A 129 12.71 -9.69 -7.03
CA SER A 129 14.00 -10.34 -6.73
C SER A 129 13.88 -11.50 -5.73
N LEU A 130 12.79 -12.29 -5.83
CA LEU A 130 12.58 -13.47 -5.02
C LEU A 130 12.82 -14.72 -5.88
N PRO A 131 13.76 -15.62 -5.51
CA PRO A 131 14.09 -16.79 -6.31
C PRO A 131 12.88 -17.70 -6.55
N SER A 132 12.68 -18.16 -7.78
CA SER A 132 11.58 -19.07 -8.12
C SER A 132 11.65 -20.42 -7.38
N SER A 133 12.83 -20.82 -6.92
CA SER A 133 13.02 -22.00 -6.05
C SER A 133 12.33 -21.87 -4.69
N TYR A 134 11.93 -20.66 -4.29
CA TYR A 134 11.21 -20.42 -3.04
C TYR A 134 9.69 -20.59 -3.19
N ALA A 135 9.21 -20.83 -4.39
CA ALA A 135 7.78 -20.96 -4.68
C ALA A 135 7.03 -21.96 -3.79
N THR A 136 7.71 -23.04 -3.37
CA THR A 136 7.15 -24.09 -2.50
C THR A 136 7.46 -23.92 -1.02
N ARG A 137 8.21 -22.88 -0.63
CA ARG A 137 8.48 -22.59 0.78
C ARG A 137 7.26 -21.98 1.45
N PHE A 138 7.12 -22.22 2.75
CA PHE A 138 6.16 -21.54 3.61
C PHE A 138 6.76 -20.22 4.14
N PRO A 139 5.93 -19.25 4.52
CA PRO A 139 6.41 -17.97 5.08
C PRO A 139 7.41 -18.12 6.23
N SER A 140 7.21 -19.09 7.12
CA SER A 140 8.12 -19.39 8.23
C SER A 140 9.54 -19.82 7.82
N MET A 141 9.74 -20.18 6.55
CA MET A 141 11.03 -20.56 5.98
C MET A 141 11.77 -19.39 5.31
N LEU A 142 11.23 -18.18 5.41
CA LEU A 142 11.75 -16.96 4.78
C LEU A 142 12.27 -15.98 5.82
N SER A 143 13.33 -15.25 5.49
CA SER A 143 13.74 -14.06 6.23
C SER A 143 12.69 -12.95 6.13
N GLY A 144 12.75 -11.93 7.01
CA GLY A 144 11.82 -10.80 6.99
C GLY A 144 11.79 -10.07 5.64
N GLY A 145 12.97 -9.80 5.05
CA GLY A 145 13.05 -9.17 3.72
C GLY A 145 12.46 -10.03 2.61
N GLU A 146 12.61 -11.36 2.66
CA GLU A 146 12.00 -12.29 1.70
C GLU A 146 10.49 -12.36 1.88
N GLN A 147 9.98 -12.32 3.11
CA GLN A 147 8.54 -12.26 3.39
C GLN A 147 7.94 -10.96 2.86
N GLN A 148 8.64 -9.83 3.03
CA GLN A 148 8.16 -8.55 2.50
C GLN A 148 8.13 -8.54 0.97
N ARG A 149 9.15 -9.08 0.30
CA ARG A 149 9.12 -9.24 -1.16
C ARG A 149 7.97 -10.15 -1.61
N ALA A 150 7.70 -11.22 -0.90
CA ALA A 150 6.53 -12.07 -1.20
C ALA A 150 5.20 -11.32 -1.00
N ALA A 151 5.09 -10.47 0.03
CA ALA A 151 3.92 -9.62 0.26
C ALA A 151 3.74 -8.57 -0.85
N ILE A 152 4.84 -7.96 -1.34
CA ILE A 152 4.80 -7.05 -2.50
C ILE A 152 4.36 -7.82 -3.75
N ALA A 153 4.93 -8.99 -4.04
CA ALA A 153 4.52 -9.81 -5.18
C ALA A 153 3.03 -10.18 -5.13
N ARG A 154 2.50 -10.48 -3.94
CA ARG A 154 1.06 -10.71 -3.73
C ARG A 154 0.24 -9.45 -4.00
N ALA A 155 0.72 -8.26 -3.62
CA ALA A 155 0.06 -7.00 -3.91
C ALA A 155 0.01 -6.76 -5.43
N LEU A 156 1.11 -6.99 -6.14
CA LEU A 156 1.18 -6.88 -7.61
C LEU A 156 0.22 -7.84 -8.34
N ALA A 157 -0.03 -9.02 -7.76
CA ALA A 157 -0.96 -10.01 -8.31
C ALA A 157 -2.42 -9.53 -8.35
N MET A 158 -2.75 -8.43 -7.64
CA MET A 158 -4.07 -7.81 -7.71
C MET A 158 -4.27 -6.98 -8.99
N ASN A 159 -3.20 -6.72 -9.74
CA ASN A 159 -3.21 -5.94 -10.99
C ASN A 159 -3.90 -4.58 -10.85
N THR A 160 -3.49 -3.82 -9.82
CA THR A 160 -3.97 -2.47 -9.53
C THR A 160 -2.88 -1.46 -9.84
N ASP A 161 -3.24 -0.20 -10.10
CA ASP A 161 -2.27 0.88 -10.31
C ASP A 161 -1.85 1.59 -9.00
N LEU A 162 -2.54 1.30 -7.88
CA LEU A 162 -2.32 1.93 -6.58
C LEU A 162 -1.76 0.92 -5.57
N LEU A 163 -0.56 1.20 -5.09
CA LEU A 163 0.10 0.46 -4.01
C LEU A 163 0.17 1.31 -2.75
N LEU A 164 -0.48 0.86 -1.70
CA LEU A 164 -0.47 1.47 -0.38
C LEU A 164 0.45 0.66 0.52
N ALA A 165 1.42 1.28 1.18
CA ALA A 165 2.37 0.59 2.05
C ALA A 165 2.36 1.21 3.46
N ASP A 166 2.06 0.38 4.45
CA ASP A 166 2.06 0.76 5.86
C ASP A 166 3.36 0.29 6.51
N GLU A 167 4.30 1.19 6.74
CA GLU A 167 5.62 0.94 7.32
C GLU A 167 6.35 -0.27 6.67
N PRO A 168 6.51 -0.31 5.32
CA PRO A 168 6.91 -1.52 4.61
C PRO A 168 8.31 -2.04 4.96
N THR A 169 9.11 -1.26 5.66
CA THR A 169 10.49 -1.57 6.07
C THR A 169 10.68 -1.60 7.58
N GLY A 170 9.64 -1.31 8.37
CA GLY A 170 9.76 -1.12 9.83
C GLY A 170 10.25 -2.33 10.62
N ASN A 171 10.20 -3.54 10.05
CA ASN A 171 10.69 -4.78 10.67
C ASN A 171 11.96 -5.33 9.98
N LEU A 172 12.65 -4.52 9.17
CA LEU A 172 13.77 -4.94 8.34
C LEU A 172 15.07 -4.24 8.77
N ASP A 173 16.20 -4.88 8.51
CA ASP A 173 17.50 -4.23 8.58
C ASP A 173 17.68 -3.22 7.44
N SER A 174 18.69 -2.38 7.55
CA SER A 174 18.94 -1.28 6.60
C SER A 174 19.25 -1.76 5.17
N ALA A 175 19.82 -2.95 4.98
CA ALA A 175 20.11 -3.49 3.65
C ALA A 175 18.82 -3.97 2.97
N ASN A 176 17.97 -4.71 3.70
CA ASN A 176 16.66 -5.13 3.20
C ASN A 176 15.74 -3.94 2.99
N SER A 177 15.77 -2.93 3.87
CA SER A 177 14.98 -1.70 3.72
C SER A 177 15.29 -0.99 2.41
N ARG A 178 16.57 -0.80 2.06
CA ARG A 178 16.98 -0.22 0.78
C ARG A 178 16.49 -1.03 -0.41
N ASN A 179 16.63 -2.35 -0.36
CA ASN A 179 16.16 -3.23 -1.45
C ASN A 179 14.64 -3.12 -1.65
N ILE A 180 13.85 -3.05 -0.57
CA ILE A 180 12.39 -2.85 -0.67
C ILE A 180 12.07 -1.49 -1.31
N MET A 181 12.77 -0.42 -0.91
CA MET A 181 12.58 0.90 -1.51
C MET A 181 12.94 0.92 -3.00
N GLU A 182 14.05 0.29 -3.38
CA GLU A 182 14.45 0.14 -4.80
C GLU A 182 13.35 -0.55 -5.61
N ILE A 183 12.75 -1.63 -5.08
CA ILE A 183 11.64 -2.33 -5.73
C ILE A 183 10.44 -1.40 -5.88
N LEU A 184 10.02 -0.70 -4.83
CA LEU A 184 8.85 0.19 -4.86
C LEU A 184 9.07 1.38 -5.80
N THR A 185 10.25 2.00 -5.78
CA THR A 185 10.64 3.09 -6.67
C THR A 185 10.63 2.63 -8.14
N LYS A 186 11.20 1.45 -8.43
CA LYS A 186 11.17 0.86 -9.77
C LYS A 186 9.74 0.61 -10.26
N LEU A 187 8.87 0.09 -9.42
CA LEU A 187 7.45 -0.12 -9.74
C LEU A 187 6.76 1.22 -10.09
N ALA A 188 7.07 2.29 -9.38
CA ALA A 188 6.53 3.61 -9.68
C ALA A 188 7.10 4.15 -11.01
N HIS A 189 8.42 4.30 -11.10
CA HIS A 189 9.06 5.04 -12.19
C HIS A 189 9.07 4.29 -13.52
N GLU A 190 9.29 2.97 -13.51
CA GLU A 190 9.40 2.17 -14.73
C GLU A 190 8.08 1.53 -15.16
N GLU A 191 7.20 1.23 -14.20
CA GLU A 191 5.97 0.48 -14.46
C GLU A 191 4.70 1.32 -14.25
N GLY A 192 4.85 2.58 -13.80
CA GLY A 192 3.78 3.55 -13.71
C GLY A 192 2.82 3.37 -12.53
N TYR A 193 3.21 2.62 -11.49
CA TYR A 193 2.40 2.53 -10.27
C TYR A 193 2.38 3.86 -9.52
N CYS A 194 1.28 4.15 -8.85
CA CYS A 194 1.23 5.13 -7.77
C CYS A 194 1.56 4.41 -6.46
N VAL A 195 2.66 4.79 -5.82
CA VAL A 195 3.10 4.16 -4.57
C VAL A 195 2.97 5.17 -3.44
N ILE A 196 2.16 4.85 -2.41
CA ILE A 196 1.97 5.69 -1.23
C ILE A 196 2.47 4.94 -0.01
N ILE A 197 3.49 5.47 0.65
CA ILE A 197 4.15 4.86 1.79
C ILE A 197 3.85 5.68 3.05
N VAL A 198 3.20 5.08 4.02
CA VAL A 198 3.10 5.63 5.38
C VAL A 198 4.36 5.21 6.15
N THR A 199 5.09 6.18 6.68
CA THR A 199 6.32 5.90 7.42
C THR A 199 6.66 6.98 8.44
N HIS A 200 7.46 6.62 9.43
CA HIS A 200 8.14 7.56 10.32
C HIS A 200 9.67 7.60 10.07
N ASP A 201 10.17 6.82 9.10
CA ASP A 201 11.59 6.77 8.75
C ASP A 201 11.96 7.93 7.81
N PRO A 202 12.84 8.86 8.24
CA PRO A 202 13.29 9.95 7.39
C PRO A 202 14.04 9.50 6.13
N ALA A 203 14.70 8.33 6.17
CA ALA A 203 15.42 7.82 5.01
C ALA A 203 14.47 7.44 3.88
N ILE A 204 13.29 6.88 4.20
CA ILE A 204 12.25 6.58 3.23
C ILE A 204 11.64 7.87 2.69
N ALA A 205 11.35 8.84 3.56
CA ALA A 205 10.82 10.13 3.15
C ALA A 205 11.75 10.82 2.14
N ASN A 206 13.05 10.84 2.42
CA ASN A 206 14.05 11.45 1.54
C ASN A 206 14.27 10.68 0.22
N ALA A 207 13.90 9.41 0.17
CA ALA A 207 13.99 8.58 -1.04
C ALA A 207 12.70 8.58 -1.88
N SER A 208 11.66 9.29 -1.43
CA SER A 208 10.38 9.41 -2.12
C SER A 208 10.33 10.68 -2.96
N ASP A 209 9.53 10.72 -4.03
CA ASP A 209 9.42 11.89 -4.91
C ASP A 209 8.67 13.03 -4.22
N HIS A 210 7.65 12.70 -3.41
CA HIS A 210 6.83 13.66 -2.68
C HIS A 210 6.73 13.28 -1.21
N VAL A 211 6.83 14.29 -0.34
CA VAL A 211 6.68 14.11 1.11
C VAL A 211 5.49 14.91 1.62
N ILE A 212 4.50 14.18 2.15
CA ILE A 212 3.30 14.74 2.78
C ILE A 212 3.46 14.63 4.29
N ARG A 213 3.49 15.77 4.97
CA ARG A 213 3.62 15.79 6.44
C ARG A 213 2.26 15.98 7.09
N MET A 214 1.93 15.02 7.95
CA MET A 214 0.70 15.05 8.74
C MET A 214 0.98 15.39 10.20
N ASN A 215 0.14 16.24 10.76
CA ASN A 215 0.11 16.55 12.18
C ASN A 215 -1.34 16.77 12.64
N ASP A 216 -1.71 16.17 13.78
CA ASP A 216 -3.02 16.27 14.41
C ASP A 216 -4.23 16.13 13.45
N GLY A 217 -4.13 15.19 12.50
CA GLY A 217 -5.19 14.89 11.53
C GLY A 217 -5.23 15.82 10.31
N MET A 218 -4.28 16.72 10.15
CA MET A 218 -4.18 17.65 9.03
C MET A 218 -2.89 17.42 8.22
N ILE A 219 -2.89 17.84 6.97
CA ILE A 219 -1.66 18.00 6.17
C ILE A 219 -1.09 19.39 6.48
N GLU A 220 0.17 19.42 6.96
CA GLU A 220 0.89 20.67 7.23
C GLU A 220 1.60 21.19 5.98
N ASN A 221 2.29 20.31 5.28
CA ASN A 221 3.07 20.64 4.10
C ASN A 221 3.11 19.46 3.12
N GLU A 222 3.16 19.77 1.84
CA GLU A 222 3.57 18.90 0.76
C GLU A 222 4.84 19.47 0.13
N THR A 223 5.89 18.66 0.01
CA THR A 223 7.16 19.06 -0.59
C THR A 223 7.60 18.04 -1.61
N GLU A 224 8.05 18.49 -2.78
CA GLU A 224 8.78 17.65 -3.70
C GLU A 224 10.19 17.43 -3.15
N SER A 225 10.70 16.20 -3.27
CA SER A 225 12.09 15.91 -2.95
C SER A 225 12.97 16.43 -4.08
N ALA A 226 14.04 17.13 -3.71
CA ALA A 226 14.95 17.76 -4.68
C ALA A 226 15.84 16.73 -5.40
#